data_7dff62c9126b15a3baf7eb3cf58bec18
#
_entry.id   7dff62c9126b15a3baf7eb3cf58bec18
#
_cell.length_a   1.000
_cell.length_b   1.000
_cell.length_c   1.000
_cell.angle_alpha   90.00
_cell.angle_beta   90.00
_cell.angle_gamma   90.00
#
_symmetry.space_group_name_H-M   'P 1'
#
loop_
_entity.id
_entity.type
_entity.pdbx_description
1 polymer ?
#
loop_
_entity_poly.entity_id
_entity_poly.type
_entity_poly.pdbx_seq_one_letter_code
_entity_poly.pdbx_strand_id
1 'polypeptide(L)'
;MTNALLAPWTTAFALPPFDLIRDEDFAPAFEAGLAEARAAIAAIADNPAPATFANTIDALELAEATLDRVAGVFFNIAGSDSTPAREALQRDLAPKLSAFSSEITNNRALFGRIEALWQARDALSLTDEQQRVLMLY
;
A
#
# COMPACT_ATOMS: atom_id res chain seq x y z
N MET A 1 -12.33 -5.25 -20.96
CA MET A 1 -11.70 -3.90 -21.00
C MET A 1 -10.65 -3.87 -19.90
N THR A 2 -9.54 -3.15 -20.10
CA THR A 2 -8.51 -3.01 -19.06
C THR A 2 -9.03 -2.04 -18.00
N ASN A 3 -8.92 -2.39 -16.71
CA ASN A 3 -9.31 -1.53 -15.61
C ASN A 3 -8.40 -0.30 -15.55
N ALA A 4 -8.98 0.89 -15.70
CA ALA A 4 -8.23 2.16 -15.76
C ALA A 4 -7.49 2.49 -14.45
N LEU A 5 -7.94 1.96 -13.32
CA LEU A 5 -7.27 2.12 -12.01
C LEU A 5 -5.95 1.34 -11.92
N LEU A 6 -5.84 0.22 -12.65
CA LEU A 6 -4.66 -0.66 -12.65
C LEU A 6 -3.67 -0.35 -13.77
N ALA A 7 -4.11 0.36 -14.81
CA ALA A 7 -3.24 0.78 -15.91
C ALA A 7 -2.33 1.95 -15.49
N PRO A 8 -1.16 2.13 -16.13
CA PRO A 8 -0.37 3.36 -15.97
C PRO A 8 -1.17 4.59 -16.40
N TRP A 9 -1.15 5.65 -15.59
CA TRP A 9 -1.81 6.89 -15.95
C TRP A 9 -0.88 7.79 -16.79
N THR A 10 -1.31 8.08 -18.01
CA THR A 10 -0.56 8.92 -18.97
C THR A 10 -1.16 10.32 -19.12
N THR A 11 -2.10 10.67 -18.27
CA THR A 11 -2.73 11.99 -18.18
C THR A 11 -1.75 13.05 -17.71
N ALA A 12 -2.07 14.32 -17.96
CA ALA A 12 -1.28 15.43 -17.44
C ALA A 12 -1.14 15.32 -15.91
N PHE A 13 0.09 15.51 -15.40
CA PHE A 13 0.43 15.38 -13.98
C PHE A 13 0.14 14.00 -13.36
N ALA A 14 0.02 12.95 -14.17
CA ALA A 14 -0.37 11.60 -13.74
C ALA A 14 -1.69 11.59 -12.93
N LEU A 15 -2.62 12.48 -13.26
CA LEU A 15 -3.94 12.52 -12.62
C LEU A 15 -4.75 11.25 -12.97
N PRO A 16 -5.66 10.79 -12.10
CA PRO A 16 -6.55 9.70 -12.42
C PRO A 16 -7.36 10.01 -13.69
N PRO A 17 -7.52 9.06 -14.63
CA PRO A 17 -8.35 9.25 -15.82
C PRO A 17 -9.84 9.09 -15.44
N PHE A 18 -10.40 10.07 -14.74
CA PHE A 18 -11.76 10.03 -14.18
C PHE A 18 -12.86 9.74 -15.21
N ASP A 19 -12.64 10.16 -16.46
CA ASP A 19 -13.55 9.88 -17.59
C ASP A 19 -13.60 8.40 -18.00
N LEU A 20 -12.61 7.62 -17.64
CA LEU A 20 -12.49 6.19 -17.93
C LEU A 20 -12.82 5.30 -16.73
N ILE A 21 -12.84 5.85 -15.52
CA ILE A 21 -13.09 5.09 -14.27
C ILE A 21 -14.59 4.95 -14.05
N ARG A 22 -15.02 3.72 -13.76
CA ARG A 22 -16.43 3.37 -13.47
C ARG A 22 -16.52 2.78 -12.06
N ASP A 23 -17.72 2.83 -11.46
CA ASP A 23 -17.94 2.28 -10.11
C ASP A 23 -17.63 0.78 -10.03
N GLU A 24 -17.90 0.02 -11.10
CA GLU A 24 -17.58 -1.41 -11.18
C GLU A 24 -16.08 -1.72 -11.25
N ASP A 25 -15.23 -0.75 -11.56
CA ASP A 25 -13.77 -0.93 -11.62
C ASP A 25 -13.13 -1.02 -10.23
N PHE A 26 -13.75 -0.43 -9.21
CA PHE A 26 -13.14 -0.31 -7.89
C PHE A 26 -12.98 -1.65 -7.17
N ALA A 27 -14.03 -2.47 -7.10
CA ALA A 27 -13.96 -3.73 -6.38
C ALA A 27 -12.82 -4.64 -6.88
N PRO A 28 -12.70 -4.92 -8.21
CA PRO A 28 -11.58 -5.73 -8.72
C PRO A 28 -10.23 -5.03 -8.57
N ALA A 29 -10.17 -3.68 -8.61
CA ALA A 29 -8.92 -2.95 -8.41
C ALA A 29 -8.42 -3.05 -6.96
N PHE A 30 -9.32 -2.97 -5.97
CA PHE A 30 -8.98 -3.21 -4.56
C PHE A 30 -8.48 -4.64 -4.31
N GLU A 31 -9.15 -5.65 -4.88
CA GLU A 31 -8.71 -7.04 -4.75
C GLU A 31 -7.30 -7.24 -5.36
N ALA A 32 -7.03 -6.66 -6.53
CA ALA A 32 -5.71 -6.70 -7.15
C ALA A 32 -4.66 -5.98 -6.27
N GLY A 33 -4.95 -4.76 -5.81
CA GLY A 33 -4.05 -4.00 -4.96
C GLY A 33 -3.73 -4.71 -3.63
N LEU A 34 -4.73 -5.30 -2.98
CA LEU A 34 -4.53 -6.11 -1.77
C LEU A 34 -3.67 -7.36 -2.03
N ALA A 35 -3.88 -8.04 -3.18
CA ALA A 35 -3.09 -9.20 -3.54
C ALA A 35 -1.62 -8.84 -3.81
N GLU A 36 -1.38 -7.76 -4.57
CA GLU A 36 -0.03 -7.24 -4.84
C GLU A 36 0.68 -6.82 -3.55
N ALA A 37 0.00 -6.08 -2.68
CA ALA A 37 0.56 -5.62 -1.41
C ALA A 37 0.93 -6.81 -0.50
N ARG A 38 0.05 -7.81 -0.36
CA ARG A 38 0.36 -9.03 0.40
C ARG A 38 1.58 -9.77 -0.15
N ALA A 39 1.68 -9.90 -1.47
CA ALA A 39 2.81 -10.56 -2.10
C ALA A 39 4.12 -9.79 -1.88
N ALA A 40 4.09 -8.45 -1.98
CA ALA A 40 5.25 -7.60 -1.73
C ALA A 40 5.70 -7.70 -0.27
N ILE A 41 4.77 -7.61 0.70
CA ILE A 41 5.07 -7.71 2.13
C ILE A 41 5.61 -9.10 2.49
N ALA A 42 5.06 -10.17 1.93
CA ALA A 42 5.59 -11.51 2.11
C ALA A 42 7.02 -11.64 1.56
N ALA A 43 7.30 -11.08 0.38
CA ALA A 43 8.64 -11.07 -0.20
C ALA A 43 9.66 -10.31 0.66
N ILE A 44 9.23 -9.23 1.32
CA ILE A 44 10.07 -8.51 2.29
C ILE A 44 10.32 -9.38 3.53
N ALA A 45 9.26 -9.91 4.12
CA ALA A 45 9.32 -10.68 5.35
C ALA A 45 10.17 -11.95 5.21
N ASP A 46 10.05 -12.65 4.07
CA ASP A 46 10.72 -13.92 3.76
C ASP A 46 12.09 -13.73 3.09
N ASN A 47 12.56 -12.49 2.93
CA ASN A 47 13.85 -12.22 2.27
C ASN A 47 15.01 -12.79 3.12
N PRO A 48 15.79 -13.76 2.59
CA PRO A 48 16.87 -14.40 3.33
C PRO A 48 18.12 -13.49 3.52
N ALA A 49 18.21 -12.41 2.75
CA ALA A 49 19.33 -11.47 2.90
C ALA A 49 19.18 -10.66 4.20
N PRO A 50 20.31 -10.23 4.81
CA PRO A 50 20.27 -9.34 5.96
C PRO A 50 19.41 -8.11 5.67
N ALA A 51 18.71 -7.63 6.70
CA ALA A 51 17.87 -6.44 6.57
C ALA A 51 18.74 -5.22 6.27
N THR A 52 18.35 -4.46 5.25
CA THR A 52 18.90 -3.14 4.91
C THR A 52 17.74 -2.16 4.82
N PHE A 53 18.03 -0.86 4.91
CA PHE A 53 17.00 0.16 4.75
C PHE A 53 16.25 -0.03 3.42
N ALA A 54 17.01 -0.23 2.33
CA ALA A 54 16.46 -0.41 0.98
C ALA A 54 15.58 -1.67 0.83
N ASN A 55 16.01 -2.83 1.36
CA ASN A 55 15.26 -4.08 1.18
C ASN A 55 14.18 -4.32 2.25
N THR A 56 13.99 -3.38 3.14
CA THR A 56 13.00 -3.49 4.22
C THR A 56 12.12 -2.24 4.26
N ILE A 57 12.65 -1.06 4.56
CA ILE A 57 11.85 0.16 4.70
C ILE A 57 11.42 0.72 3.34
N ASP A 58 12.37 0.99 2.41
CA ASP A 58 12.01 1.50 1.08
C ASP A 58 11.09 0.53 0.34
N ALA A 59 11.33 -0.79 0.48
CA ALA A 59 10.47 -1.81 -0.10
C ALA A 59 9.06 -1.81 0.53
N LEU A 60 8.95 -1.58 1.84
CA LEU A 60 7.66 -1.52 2.54
C LEU A 60 6.86 -0.27 2.17
N GLU A 61 7.52 0.88 2.04
CA GLU A 61 6.88 2.13 1.56
C GLU A 61 6.27 1.98 0.17
N LEU A 62 6.82 1.10 -0.67
CA LEU A 62 6.32 0.87 -2.03
C LEU A 62 5.34 -0.31 -2.13
N ALA A 63 5.24 -1.13 -1.08
CA ALA A 63 4.47 -2.39 -1.12
C ALA A 63 2.97 -2.18 -1.38
N GLU A 64 2.41 -1.05 -0.96
CA GLU A 64 0.99 -0.72 -1.06
C GLU A 64 0.67 0.25 -2.21
N ALA A 65 1.63 0.60 -3.07
CA ALA A 65 1.49 1.67 -4.07
C ALA A 65 0.25 1.54 -4.98
N THR A 66 -0.10 0.34 -5.43
CA THR A 66 -1.33 0.11 -6.21
C THR A 66 -2.57 0.27 -5.34
N LEU A 67 -2.57 -0.28 -4.12
CA LEU A 67 -3.68 -0.18 -3.19
C LEU A 67 -3.95 1.27 -2.80
N ASP A 68 -2.91 2.03 -2.46
CA ASP A 68 -3.00 3.45 -2.09
C ASP A 68 -3.54 4.30 -3.24
N ARG A 69 -3.08 4.03 -4.46
CA ARG A 69 -3.59 4.70 -5.65
C ARG A 69 -5.08 4.47 -5.86
N VAL A 70 -5.53 3.22 -5.75
CA VAL A 70 -6.95 2.86 -5.88
C VAL A 70 -7.77 3.45 -4.74
N ALA A 71 -7.30 3.34 -3.51
CA ALA A 71 -7.94 3.87 -2.31
C ALA A 71 -8.07 5.39 -2.37
N GLY A 72 -7.00 6.09 -2.76
CA GLY A 72 -7.00 7.55 -2.91
C GLY A 72 -8.08 8.04 -3.87
N VAL A 73 -8.25 7.39 -5.03
CA VAL A 73 -9.31 7.73 -5.97
C VAL A 73 -10.69 7.40 -5.41
N PHE A 74 -10.86 6.18 -4.88
CA PHE A 74 -12.16 5.72 -4.39
C PHE A 74 -12.68 6.59 -3.26
N PHE A 75 -11.90 6.80 -2.20
CA PHE A 75 -12.35 7.55 -1.03
C PHE A 75 -12.53 9.04 -1.32
N ASN A 76 -11.78 9.60 -2.28
CA ASN A 76 -12.03 10.96 -2.75
C ASN A 76 -13.40 11.09 -3.43
N ILE A 77 -13.72 10.18 -4.37
CA ILE A 77 -15.01 10.20 -5.07
C ILE A 77 -16.14 9.86 -4.11
N ALA A 78 -16.00 8.83 -3.28
CA ALA A 78 -17.05 8.45 -2.31
C ALA A 78 -17.34 9.55 -1.29
N GLY A 79 -16.34 10.35 -0.92
CA GLY A 79 -16.51 11.49 -0.02
C GLY A 79 -17.12 12.73 -0.65
N SER A 80 -16.92 12.95 -1.96
CA SER A 80 -17.39 14.14 -2.68
C SER A 80 -18.70 13.91 -3.46
N ASP A 81 -18.93 12.69 -3.93
CA ASP A 81 -20.08 12.28 -4.74
C ASP A 81 -20.54 10.87 -4.32
N SER A 82 -21.15 10.79 -3.13
CA SER A 82 -21.63 9.53 -2.57
C SER A 82 -22.82 8.99 -3.32
N THR A 83 -22.81 7.68 -3.59
CA THR A 83 -23.94 6.94 -4.15
C THR A 83 -24.20 5.68 -3.30
N PRO A 84 -25.42 5.10 -3.33
CA PRO A 84 -25.69 3.86 -2.60
C PRO A 84 -24.74 2.70 -2.96
N ALA A 85 -24.26 2.64 -4.22
CA ALA A 85 -23.30 1.64 -4.67
C ALA A 85 -21.91 1.85 -4.04
N ARG A 86 -21.42 3.09 -4.00
CA ARG A 86 -20.13 3.45 -3.36
C ARG A 86 -20.18 3.24 -1.86
N GLU A 87 -21.28 3.60 -1.21
CA GLU A 87 -21.49 3.33 0.22
C GLU A 87 -21.51 1.83 0.54
N ALA A 88 -22.16 1.01 -0.31
CA ALA A 88 -22.15 -0.43 -0.16
C ALA A 88 -20.73 -1.00 -0.28
N LEU A 89 -19.99 -0.58 -1.31
CA LEU A 89 -18.61 -1.00 -1.51
C LEU A 89 -17.71 -0.55 -0.34
N GLN A 90 -17.89 0.66 0.16
CA GLN A 90 -17.13 1.16 1.32
C GLN A 90 -17.35 0.28 2.57
N ARG A 91 -18.60 -0.15 2.82
CA ARG A 91 -18.92 -1.07 3.92
C ARG A 91 -18.26 -2.45 3.73
N ASP A 92 -18.17 -2.94 2.50
CA ASP A 92 -17.55 -4.23 2.17
C ASP A 92 -16.01 -4.16 2.26
N LEU A 93 -15.42 -3.01 1.92
CA LEU A 93 -13.98 -2.80 1.94
C LEU A 93 -13.44 -2.60 3.37
N ALA A 94 -14.18 -1.92 4.24
CA ALA A 94 -13.71 -1.56 5.57
C ALA A 94 -13.14 -2.74 6.38
N PRO A 95 -13.84 -3.90 6.49
CA PRO A 95 -13.28 -5.05 7.20
C PRO A 95 -12.07 -5.67 6.49
N LYS A 96 -12.01 -5.65 5.15
CA LYS A 96 -10.89 -6.19 4.38
C LYS A 96 -9.63 -5.36 4.58
N LEU A 97 -9.74 -4.03 4.53
CA LEU A 97 -8.62 -3.12 4.77
C LEU A 97 -8.14 -3.20 6.22
N SER A 98 -9.07 -3.28 7.18
CA SER A 98 -8.73 -3.47 8.59
C SER A 98 -8.01 -4.81 8.85
N ALA A 99 -8.48 -5.90 8.23
CA ALA A 99 -7.82 -7.19 8.32
C ALA A 99 -6.41 -7.15 7.72
N PHE A 100 -6.26 -6.53 6.55
CA PHE A 100 -4.96 -6.36 5.90
C PHE A 100 -3.98 -5.55 6.76
N SER A 101 -4.40 -4.43 7.33
CA SER A 101 -3.58 -3.64 8.26
C SER A 101 -3.15 -4.49 9.48
N SER A 102 -4.05 -5.33 10.00
CA SER A 102 -3.75 -6.24 11.10
C SER A 102 -2.75 -7.34 10.69
N GLU A 103 -2.84 -7.85 9.45
CA GLU A 103 -1.87 -8.82 8.91
C GLU A 103 -0.45 -8.24 8.91
N ILE A 104 -0.29 -6.98 8.50
CA ILE A 104 1.01 -6.28 8.51
C ILE A 104 1.51 -6.11 9.94
N THR A 105 0.69 -5.52 10.80
CA THR A 105 1.07 -5.19 12.19
C THR A 105 1.44 -6.43 13.01
N ASN A 106 0.80 -7.58 12.72
CA ASN A 106 1.08 -8.84 13.42
C ASN A 106 2.13 -9.71 12.72
N ASN A 107 2.76 -9.24 11.65
CA ASN A 107 3.76 -10.01 10.90
C ASN A 107 5.09 -10.02 11.66
N ARG A 108 5.35 -11.09 12.38
CA ARG A 108 6.58 -11.25 13.21
C ARG A 108 7.86 -11.25 12.38
N ALA A 109 7.86 -11.81 11.17
CA ALA A 109 9.03 -11.86 10.32
C ALA A 109 9.38 -10.46 9.81
N LEU A 110 8.37 -9.69 9.37
CA LEU A 110 8.53 -8.29 8.99
C LEU A 110 9.05 -7.46 10.17
N PHE A 111 8.43 -7.59 11.34
CA PHE A 111 8.85 -6.90 12.55
C PHE A 111 10.31 -7.21 12.90
N GLY A 112 10.74 -8.47 12.83
CA GLY A 112 12.12 -8.86 13.10
C GLY A 112 13.12 -8.18 12.16
N ARG A 113 12.77 -7.93 10.91
CA ARG A 113 13.62 -7.18 9.95
C ARG A 113 13.70 -5.70 10.32
N ILE A 114 12.59 -5.09 10.70
CA ILE A 114 12.54 -3.68 11.14
C ILE A 114 13.34 -3.54 12.45
N GLU A 115 13.16 -4.45 13.40
CA GLU A 115 13.91 -4.47 14.67
C GLU A 115 15.42 -4.61 14.45
N ALA A 116 15.85 -5.46 13.51
CA ALA A 116 17.27 -5.59 13.17
C ALA A 116 17.87 -4.27 12.66
N LEU A 117 17.14 -3.52 11.84
CA LEU A 117 17.56 -2.18 11.40
C LEU A 117 17.60 -1.20 12.57
N TRP A 118 16.60 -1.22 13.44
CA TRP A 118 16.56 -0.36 14.61
C TRP A 118 17.74 -0.60 15.56
N GLN A 119 18.09 -1.85 15.80
CA GLN A 119 19.24 -2.22 16.64
C GLN A 119 20.58 -1.81 16.02
N ALA A 120 20.68 -1.84 14.69
CA ALA A 120 21.89 -1.47 13.95
C ALA A 120 21.98 0.03 13.58
N ARG A 121 20.94 0.84 13.84
CA ARG A 121 20.78 2.20 13.31
C ARG A 121 21.98 3.12 13.50
N ASP A 122 22.67 3.02 14.65
CA ASP A 122 23.80 3.88 14.96
C ASP A 122 25.06 3.50 14.14
N ALA A 123 25.12 2.26 13.64
CA ALA A 123 26.19 1.77 12.76
C ALA A 123 25.85 1.93 11.26
N LEU A 124 24.58 2.22 10.93
CA LEU A 124 24.13 2.50 9.58
C LEU A 124 24.30 3.99 9.30
N SER A 125 24.93 4.34 8.18
CA SER A 125 25.06 5.74 7.76
C SER A 125 23.73 6.26 7.20
N LEU A 126 22.67 6.26 8.04
CA LEU A 126 21.35 6.73 7.65
C LEU A 126 21.31 8.26 7.59
N THR A 127 20.60 8.81 6.61
CA THR A 127 20.26 10.24 6.58
C THR A 127 19.29 10.59 7.71
N ASP A 128 19.15 11.88 8.04
CA ASP A 128 18.18 12.35 9.05
C ASP A 128 16.76 11.94 8.69
N GLU A 129 16.41 11.96 7.41
CA GLU A 129 15.11 11.50 6.90
C GLU A 129 14.92 10.00 7.13
N GLN A 130 15.90 9.18 6.77
CA GLN A 130 15.84 7.73 6.98
C GLN A 130 15.76 7.37 8.48
N GLN A 131 16.49 8.08 9.34
CA GLN A 131 16.37 7.90 10.78
C GLN A 131 14.95 8.23 11.26
N ARG A 132 14.39 9.33 10.76
CA ARG A 132 13.02 9.74 11.10
C ARG A 132 11.99 8.72 10.62
N VAL A 133 12.10 8.21 9.40
CA VAL A 133 11.20 7.19 8.86
C VAL A 133 11.29 5.90 9.70
N LEU A 134 12.50 5.42 10.00
CA LEU A 134 12.69 4.22 10.83
C LEU A 134 12.09 4.33 12.24
N MET A 135 11.98 5.55 12.78
CA MET A 135 11.32 5.80 14.08
C MET A 135 9.79 5.70 14.02
N LEU A 136 9.18 5.73 12.83
CA LEU A 136 7.73 5.67 12.66
C LEU A 136 7.22 4.23 12.57
N TYR A 137 8.10 3.27 12.30
CA TYR A 137 7.84 1.83 12.30
C TYR A 137 8.08 1.19 13.66
#